data_c2d1fd44bebbda175c53c0a7a9a8912e
#
_entry.id   c2d1fd44bebbda175c53c0a7a9a8912e
#
_cell.length_a   1.000
_cell.length_b   1.000
_cell.length_c   1.000
_cell.angle_alpha   90.00
_cell.angle_beta   90.00
_cell.angle_gamma   90.00
#
_symmetry.space_group_name_H-M   'P 1'
#
loop_
_entity.id
_entity.type
_entity.pdbx_description
1 polymer ?
#
loop_
_entity_poly.entity_id
_entity_poly.type
_entity_poly.pdbx_seq_one_letter_code
_entity_poly.pdbx_strand_id
1 'polypeptide(L)' 'MAKIVEDVVVIKFSKIVKDSDTDNGGLVGADVQVALEQVAQELVGESIVVEVVRA' A
#
# COMPACT_ATOMS: atom_id res chain seq x y z
N MET A 1 -27.69 11.60 10.90
CA MET A 1 -26.56 11.07 11.70
C MET A 1 -25.46 10.59 10.77
N ALA A 2 -24.23 11.03 11.00
CA ALA A 2 -23.09 10.63 10.17
C ALA A 2 -22.63 9.21 10.53
N LYS A 3 -22.14 8.50 9.56
CA LYS A 3 -21.56 7.17 9.78
C LYS A 3 -20.31 7.01 8.95
N ILE A 4 -19.43 6.13 9.39
CA ILE A 4 -18.19 5.81 8.70
C ILE A 4 -18.47 4.65 7.75
N VAL A 5 -18.09 4.83 6.49
CA VAL A 5 -18.14 3.77 5.49
C VAL A 5 -16.71 3.47 5.07
N GLU A 6 -16.31 2.23 5.17
CA GLU A 6 -14.94 1.83 4.88
C GLU A 6 -14.89 0.75 3.80
N ASP A 7 -13.88 0.83 2.96
CA ASP A 7 -13.58 -0.19 1.98
C ASP A 7 -12.07 -0.45 2.01
N VAL A 8 -11.69 -1.69 1.97
CA VAL A 8 -10.28 -2.08 2.12
C VAL A 8 -9.82 -2.87 0.89
N VAL A 9 -8.74 -2.39 0.29
CA VAL A 9 -8.10 -3.07 -0.84
C VAL A 9 -6.71 -3.52 -0.39
N VAL A 10 -6.39 -4.78 -0.64
CA VAL A 10 -5.10 -5.35 -0.25
C VAL A 10 -4.23 -5.56 -1.48
N ILE A 11 -3.01 -5.01 -1.44
CA ILE A 11 -2.02 -5.20 -2.49
C ILE A 11 -0.89 -6.04 -1.91
N LYS A 12 -0.57 -7.13 -2.59
CA LYS A 12 0.50 -8.05 -2.18
C LYS A 12 1.65 -7.96 -3.16
N PHE A 13 2.86 -7.78 -2.63
CA PHE A 13 4.08 -7.77 -3.43
C PHE A 13 4.82 -9.09 -3.19
N SER A 14 5.24 -9.72 -4.26
CA SER A 14 5.95 -11.00 -4.19
C SER A 14 7.12 -10.99 -5.15
N LYS A 15 8.20 -11.65 -4.75
CA LYS A 15 9.39 -11.79 -5.59
C LYS A 15 9.90 -13.23 -5.44
N ILE A 16 10.22 -13.84 -6.56
CA ILE A 16 10.85 -15.16 -6.57
C ILE A 16 12.35 -14.96 -6.57
N VAL A 17 13.03 -15.56 -5.60
CA VAL A 17 14.49 -15.52 -5.49
C VAL A 17 15.02 -16.94 -5.51
N LYS A 18 16.29 -17.08 -5.95
CA LYS A 18 16.96 -18.38 -5.92
C LYS A 18 17.39 -18.70 -4.48
N ASP A 19 17.50 -19.98 -4.18
CA ASP A 19 17.90 -20.43 -2.85
C ASP A 19 19.27 -19.90 -2.43
N SER A 20 20.13 -19.62 -3.39
CA SER A 20 21.46 -19.09 -3.13
C SER A 20 21.48 -17.59 -2.85
N ASP A 21 20.39 -16.90 -3.14
CA ASP A 21 20.30 -15.47 -2.91
C ASP A 21 19.88 -15.19 -1.48
N THR A 22 20.56 -14.24 -0.86
CA THR A 22 20.21 -13.78 0.47
C THR A 22 19.68 -12.36 0.34
N ASP A 23 18.40 -12.25 0.10
CA ASP A 23 17.74 -10.96 0.05
C ASP A 23 16.96 -10.77 1.35
N ASN A 24 17.55 -10.05 2.26
CA ASN A 24 16.98 -9.79 3.59
C ASN A 24 16.17 -8.50 3.64
N GLY A 25 16.15 -7.76 2.54
CA GLY A 25 15.39 -6.52 2.48
C GLY A 25 13.95 -6.73 2.09
N GLY A 26 13.10 -5.79 2.44
CA GLY A 26 11.73 -5.78 1.95
C GLY A 26 11.67 -5.38 0.49
N LEU A 27 10.61 -5.79 -0.18
CA LEU A 27 10.40 -5.44 -1.59
C LEU A 27 9.92 -4.01 -1.76
N VAL A 28 9.29 -3.47 -0.75
CA VAL A 28 8.63 -2.18 -0.82
C VAL A 28 9.19 -1.28 0.28
N GLY A 29 9.79 -0.18 -0.11
CA GLY A 29 10.27 0.81 0.83
C GLY A 29 9.18 1.80 1.22
N ALA A 30 9.49 2.66 2.19
CA ALA A 30 8.54 3.68 2.64
C ALA A 30 8.17 4.66 1.52
N ASP A 31 9.10 4.92 0.60
CA ASP A 31 8.85 5.80 -0.54
C ASP A 31 7.75 5.24 -1.46
N VAL A 32 7.74 3.94 -1.68
CA VAL A 32 6.69 3.30 -2.48
C VAL A 32 5.35 3.37 -1.77
N GLN A 33 5.35 3.16 -0.47
CA GLN A 33 4.13 3.25 0.33
C GLN A 33 3.51 4.64 0.26
N VAL A 34 4.33 5.69 0.38
CA VAL A 34 3.86 7.06 0.27
C VAL A 34 3.34 7.37 -1.13
N ALA A 35 4.03 6.89 -2.16
CA ALA A 35 3.60 7.09 -3.54
C ALA A 35 2.25 6.43 -3.81
N LEU A 36 2.05 5.22 -3.31
CA LEU A 36 0.77 4.52 -3.45
C LEU A 36 -0.37 5.29 -2.78
N GLU A 37 -0.11 5.82 -1.61
CA GLU A 37 -1.09 6.61 -0.88
C GLU A 37 -1.47 7.87 -1.67
N GLN A 38 -0.50 8.57 -2.23
CA GLN A 38 -0.74 9.77 -3.01
C GLN A 38 -1.56 9.49 -4.27
N VAL A 39 -1.20 8.43 -5.00
CA VAL A 39 -1.91 8.07 -6.22
C VAL A 39 -3.36 7.66 -5.89
N ALA A 40 -3.54 6.85 -4.87
CA ALA A 40 -4.86 6.43 -4.47
C ALA A 40 -5.72 7.62 -4.05
N GLN A 41 -5.14 8.59 -3.32
CA GLN A 41 -5.86 9.79 -2.92
C GLN A 41 -6.32 10.60 -4.12
N GLU A 42 -5.50 10.70 -5.17
CA GLU A 42 -5.88 11.38 -6.39
C GLU A 42 -7.02 10.69 -7.12
N LEU A 43 -7.04 9.37 -7.09
CA LEU A 43 -8.07 8.60 -7.78
C LEU A 43 -9.44 8.71 -7.11
N VAL A 44 -9.48 8.82 -5.80
CA VAL A 44 -10.75 8.83 -5.06
C VAL A 44 -11.24 10.23 -4.68
N GLY A 45 -10.38 11.24 -4.82
CA GLY A 45 -10.76 12.62 -4.55
C GLY A 45 -10.59 13.03 -3.09
N GLU A 46 -11.05 14.23 -2.77
CA GLU A 46 -10.80 14.84 -1.47
C GLU A 46 -11.74 14.38 -0.36
N SER A 47 -12.91 13.86 -0.72
CA SER A 47 -13.92 13.47 0.27
C SER A 47 -13.63 12.11 0.92
N ILE A 48 -12.63 11.39 0.42
CA ILE A 48 -12.26 10.08 0.91
C ILE A 48 -10.84 10.14 1.49
N VAL A 49 -10.67 9.61 2.70
CA VAL A 49 -9.37 9.54 3.33
C VAL A 49 -8.71 8.22 2.96
N VAL A 50 -7.52 8.29 2.40
CA VAL A 50 -6.75 7.11 2.00
C VAL A 50 -5.63 6.88 2.99
N GLU A 51 -5.50 5.62 3.42
CA GLU A 51 -4.48 5.22 4.36
C GLU A 51 -3.82 3.94 3.83
N VAL A 52 -2.51 3.97 3.65
CA VAL A 52 -1.75 2.79 3.23
C VAL A 52 -0.99 2.27 4.44
N VAL A 53 -1.27 1.05 4.81
CA VAL A 53 -0.65 0.45 5.99
C VAL A 53 0.02 -0.87 5.62
N ARG A 54 1.01 -1.25 6.41
CA ARG A 54 1.66 -2.54 6.27
C ARG A 54 0.92 -3.58 7.11
N ALA A 55 0.73 -4.72 6.50
CA ALA A 55 0.12 -5.86 7.20
C ALA A 55 1.16 -6.59 8.04
#